data_1dffc08a7d6c428ddbcea67d87baf043
#
_entry.id   1dffc08a7d6c428ddbcea67d87baf043
#
_cell.length_a   1.000
_cell.length_b   1.000
_cell.length_c   1.000
_cell.angle_alpha   90.00
_cell.angle_beta   90.00
_cell.angle_gamma   90.00
#
_symmetry.space_group_name_H-M   'P 1'
#
loop_
_entity.id
_entity.type
_entity.pdbx_description
1 polymer ?
#
loop_
_entity_poly.entity_id
_entity_poly.type
_entity_poly.pdbx_seq_one_letter_code
_entity_poly.pdbx_strand_id
1 'polypeptide(L)' 'GTINSLSDFIFSAIKAIGLILLGFGVVQIGLSLKSHDASQRANGFLTFFGGVIIAFAKDILDMII' A
#
# COMPACT_ATOMS: atom_id res chain seq x y z
N GLY A 1 20.77 -16.70 -6.19
CA GLY A 1 20.60 -17.98 -5.54
C GLY A 1 19.18 -18.17 -5.01
N THR A 2 18.95 -19.30 -4.38
CA THR A 2 17.60 -19.65 -3.88
C THR A 2 17.07 -18.64 -2.87
N ILE A 3 17.93 -18.14 -1.98
CA ILE A 3 17.55 -17.18 -0.96
C ILE A 3 17.12 -15.85 -1.61
N ASN A 4 17.86 -15.40 -2.62
CA ASN A 4 17.51 -14.18 -3.34
C ASN A 4 16.22 -14.33 -4.11
N SER A 5 15.99 -15.50 -4.71
CA SER A 5 14.74 -15.77 -5.43
C SER A 5 13.54 -15.78 -4.48
N LEU A 6 13.72 -16.36 -3.30
CA LEU A 6 12.68 -16.39 -2.27
C LEU A 6 12.38 -14.99 -1.76
N SER A 7 13.42 -14.21 -1.51
CA SER A 7 13.27 -12.81 -1.08
C SER A 7 12.52 -11.99 -2.12
N ASP A 8 12.88 -12.14 -3.39
CA ASP A 8 12.21 -11.42 -4.48
C ASP A 8 10.74 -11.80 -4.57
N PHE A 9 10.43 -13.09 -4.39
CA PHE A 9 9.05 -13.55 -4.39
C PHE A 9 8.26 -12.92 -3.24
N ILE A 10 8.83 -12.92 -2.04
CA ILE A 10 8.16 -12.36 -0.86
C ILE A 10 7.90 -10.87 -1.05
N PHE A 11 8.90 -10.11 -1.52
CA PHE A 11 8.71 -8.67 -1.74
C PHE A 11 7.75 -8.37 -2.88
N SER A 12 7.68 -9.23 -3.90
CA SER A 12 6.67 -9.09 -4.95
C SER A 12 5.27 -9.27 -4.40
N ALA A 13 5.08 -10.24 -3.50
CA ALA A 13 3.79 -10.46 -2.84
C ALA A 13 3.41 -9.28 -1.96
N ILE A 14 4.37 -8.75 -1.19
CA ILE A 14 4.15 -7.58 -0.34
C ILE A 14 3.76 -6.37 -1.19
N LYS A 15 4.45 -6.15 -2.29
CA LYS A 15 4.14 -5.05 -3.21
C LYS A 15 2.73 -5.18 -3.77
N ALA A 16 2.31 -6.39 -4.14
CA ALA A 16 0.97 -6.62 -4.64
C ALA A 16 -0.08 -6.27 -3.58
N ILE A 17 0.15 -6.65 -2.33
CA ILE A 17 -0.73 -6.30 -1.22
C ILE A 17 -0.80 -4.78 -1.05
N GLY A 18 0.35 -4.10 -1.13
CA GLY A 18 0.41 -2.65 -1.04
C GLY A 18 -0.38 -1.97 -2.14
N LEU A 19 -0.29 -2.45 -3.36
CA LEU A 19 -1.04 -1.91 -4.50
C LEU A 19 -2.54 -2.11 -4.33
N ILE A 20 -2.96 -3.25 -3.78
CA ILE A 20 -4.37 -3.52 -3.50
C ILE A 20 -4.88 -2.53 -2.45
N LEU A 21 -4.13 -2.33 -1.38
CA LEU A 21 -4.50 -1.37 -0.33
C LEU A 21 -4.53 0.06 -0.86
N LEU A 22 -3.58 0.40 -1.72
CA LEU A 22 -3.52 1.71 -2.34
C LEU A 22 -4.79 1.96 -3.16
N GLY A 23 -5.19 1.01 -3.99
CA GLY A 23 -6.43 1.10 -4.77
C GLY A 23 -7.66 1.16 -3.88
N PHE A 24 -7.69 0.39 -2.81
CA PHE A 24 -8.80 0.41 -1.85
C PHE A 24 -8.91 1.77 -1.18
N GLY A 25 -7.78 2.38 -0.83
CA GLY A 25 -7.76 3.73 -0.26
C GLY A 25 -8.34 4.76 -1.21
N VAL A 26 -8.00 4.68 -2.49
CA VAL A 26 -8.56 5.58 -3.50
C VAL A 26 -10.09 5.43 -3.57
N VAL A 27 -10.58 4.20 -3.55
CA VAL A 27 -12.03 3.93 -3.57
C VAL A 27 -12.69 4.53 -2.32
N GLN A 28 -12.09 4.35 -1.14
CA GLN A 28 -12.63 4.92 0.09
C GLN A 28 -12.71 6.44 0.03
N ILE A 29 -11.68 7.09 -0.51
CA ILE A 29 -11.67 8.53 -0.66
C ILE A 29 -12.79 8.96 -1.61
N GLY A 30 -12.94 8.28 -2.74
CA GLY A 30 -13.99 8.58 -3.71
C GLY A 30 -15.39 8.43 -3.11
N LEU A 31 -15.61 7.34 -2.37
CA LEU A 31 -16.90 7.12 -1.71
C LEU A 31 -17.18 8.18 -0.65
N SER A 32 -16.14 8.64 0.08
CA SER A 32 -16.30 9.66 1.11
C SER A 32 -16.69 11.00 0.51
N LEU A 33 -16.20 11.32 -0.67
CA LEU A 33 -16.59 12.54 -1.37
C LEU A 33 -18.04 12.49 -1.80
N LYS A 34 -18.50 11.32 -2.22
CA LYS A 34 -19.91 11.13 -2.63
C LYS A 34 -20.85 11.22 -1.44
N SER A 35 -20.47 10.64 -0.30
CA SER A 35 -21.29 10.59 0.91
C SER A 35 -21.07 11.75 1.86
N HIS A 36 -20.06 12.60 1.61
CA HIS A 36 -19.65 13.70 2.47
C HIS A 36 -19.25 13.22 3.87
N ASP A 37 -18.63 12.05 3.98
CA ASP A 37 -18.20 11.46 5.25
C ASP A 37 -16.72 11.74 5.48
N ALA A 38 -16.43 12.68 6.39
CA ALA A 38 -15.06 13.07 6.70
C ALA A 38 -14.27 11.95 7.37
N SER A 39 -14.93 11.13 8.19
CA SER A 39 -14.26 9.99 8.85
C SER A 39 -13.81 8.95 7.83
N GLN A 40 -14.66 8.64 6.85
CA GLN A 40 -14.31 7.70 5.78
C GLN A 40 -13.18 8.25 4.92
N ARG A 41 -13.16 9.58 4.68
CA ARG A 41 -12.09 10.21 3.92
C ARG A 41 -10.76 10.09 4.66
N ALA A 42 -10.74 10.34 5.96
CA ALA A 42 -9.53 10.20 6.76
C ALA A 42 -9.02 8.75 6.74
N ASN A 43 -9.92 7.78 6.91
CA ASN A 43 -9.57 6.37 6.83
C ASN A 43 -9.03 6.00 5.44
N GLY A 44 -9.61 6.57 4.39
CA GLY A 44 -9.14 6.34 3.02
C GLY A 44 -7.73 6.84 2.81
N PHE A 45 -7.40 8.03 3.32
CA PHE A 45 -6.04 8.54 3.24
C PHE A 45 -5.05 7.68 4.01
N LEU A 46 -5.42 7.21 5.20
CA LEU A 46 -4.56 6.32 5.97
C LEU A 46 -4.32 5.01 5.25
N THR A 47 -5.36 4.42 4.67
CA THR A 47 -5.25 3.19 3.88
C THR A 47 -4.37 3.41 2.65
N PHE A 48 -4.54 4.53 1.98
CA PHE A 48 -3.75 4.90 0.80
C PHE A 48 -2.26 5.01 1.16
N PHE A 49 -1.93 5.78 2.20
CA PHE A 49 -0.53 5.95 2.61
C PHE A 49 0.06 4.65 3.12
N GLY A 50 -0.70 3.84 3.85
CA GLY A 50 -0.27 2.51 4.26
C GLY A 50 0.07 1.64 3.06
N GLY A 51 -0.77 1.68 2.03
CA GLY A 51 -0.52 0.96 0.78
C GLY A 51 0.74 1.42 0.07
N VAL A 52 0.99 2.74 0.05
CA VAL A 52 2.21 3.30 -0.55
C VAL A 52 3.44 2.77 0.18
N ILE A 53 3.44 2.82 1.50
CA ILE A 53 4.57 2.35 2.31
C ILE A 53 4.82 0.86 2.05
N ILE A 54 3.77 0.06 2.04
CA ILE A 54 3.89 -1.38 1.81
C ILE A 54 4.37 -1.66 0.37
N ALA A 55 3.83 -0.95 -0.61
CA ALA A 55 4.21 -1.13 -2.01
C ALA A 55 5.69 -0.82 -2.24
N PHE A 56 6.25 0.14 -1.49
CA PHE A 56 7.66 0.53 -1.61
C PHE A 56 8.53 0.01 -0.47
N ALA A 57 8.06 -1.00 0.27
CA ALA A 57 8.77 -1.52 1.44
C ALA A 57 10.21 -1.94 1.09
N LYS A 58 10.39 -2.65 -0.03
CA LYS A 58 11.72 -3.10 -0.44
C LYS A 58 12.61 -1.91 -0.80
N ASP A 59 12.06 -0.93 -1.50
CA ASP A 59 12.82 0.25 -1.90
C ASP A 59 13.27 1.05 -0.68
N ILE A 60 12.41 1.14 0.33
CA ILE A 60 12.73 1.81 1.60
C ILE A 60 13.85 1.06 2.31
N LEU A 61 13.77 -0.26 2.38
CA LEU A 61 14.81 -1.08 3.00
C LEU A 61 16.15 -0.93 2.27
N ASP A 62 16.13 -0.92 0.95
CA ASP A 62 17.33 -0.77 0.14
C ASP A 62 18.00 0.58 0.39
N MET A 63 17.21 1.64 0.67
CA MET A 63 17.76 2.94 1.00
C MET A 63 18.44 2.96 2.37
N ILE A 64 17.89 2.22 3.33
CA ILE A 64 18.38 2.20 4.70
C ILE A 64 19.62 1.30 4.82
N ILE A 65 19.62 0.18 4.14
CA ILE A 65 20.69 -0.81 4.19
C ILE A 65 21.67 -0.61 3.05
#